data_cea9b86f413f2276f757696770b8c49d
#
_entry.id   cea9b86f413f2276f757696770b8c49d
#
_cell.length_a   1.000
_cell.length_b   1.000
_cell.length_c   1.000
_cell.angle_alpha   90.00
_cell.angle_beta   90.00
_cell.angle_gamma   90.00
#
_symmetry.space_group_name_H-M   'P 1'
#
loop_
_entity.id
_entity.type
_entity.pdbx_description
1 polymer ?
#
loop_
_entity_poly.entity_id
_entity_poly.type
_entity_poly.pdbx_seq_one_letter_code
_entity_poly.pdbx_strand_id
1 'polypeptide(L)'
;MNSLRSGTSNYAIELKDLRKSFGKTEIIRGVNLAVPAGERVGIIGPNGAGKSTLFNLISGRFEPTSGDVLLNGQRINGKKPFEINRLGLSRSFQVTNVFPKLSVFENLRCSVLWSLGYKYTFLKFLADLDDANDRAEELMTMIKLDKKRDVLATNLTYAEQRALEIGITIAGGAQVILLDEPTAGMSKSETSRFINLIKEVTLGKTLLMVEHDMGVVFGLADKIAVVVYGEVLAYDVPEAVRANARVQEAYLGSAIAAAQGQVGEAAHAQGGQHA
;
A
#
# COMPACT_ATOMS: atom_id res chain seq x y z
N MET A 1 41.11 -10.40 3.08
CA MET A 1 40.02 -10.97 3.87
C MET A 1 39.39 -9.86 4.69
N ASN A 2 38.38 -9.21 4.16
CA ASN A 2 37.59 -8.22 4.87
C ASN A 2 36.13 -8.69 4.79
N SER A 3 35.66 -9.34 5.86
CA SER A 3 34.26 -9.73 6.02
C SER A 3 33.46 -8.45 6.29
N LEU A 4 32.80 -7.91 5.28
CA LEU A 4 31.72 -6.96 5.45
C LEU A 4 30.59 -7.70 6.20
N ARG A 5 30.52 -7.51 7.50
CA ARG A 5 29.34 -7.84 8.29
C ARG A 5 28.21 -6.98 7.72
N SER A 6 27.28 -7.60 7.02
CA SER A 6 25.99 -7.04 6.71
C SER A 6 25.28 -6.79 8.04
N GLY A 7 25.34 -5.56 8.54
CA GLY A 7 24.50 -5.13 9.65
C GLY A 7 23.05 -5.33 9.20
N THR A 8 22.33 -6.22 9.87
CA THR A 8 20.89 -6.37 9.68
C THR A 8 20.26 -5.03 10.05
N SER A 9 19.80 -4.28 9.05
CA SER A 9 19.02 -3.07 9.30
C SER A 9 17.78 -3.47 10.08
N ASN A 10 17.53 -2.82 11.23
CA ASN A 10 16.30 -3.01 12.00
C ASN A 10 15.08 -2.41 11.28
N TYR A 11 15.30 -1.76 10.14
CA TYR A 11 14.25 -1.10 9.36
C TYR A 11 13.88 -1.92 8.13
N ALA A 12 12.58 -2.15 7.95
CA ALA A 12 12.04 -2.80 6.76
C ALA A 12 12.06 -1.86 5.56
N ILE A 13 11.76 -0.57 5.77
CA ILE A 13 11.84 0.49 4.76
C ILE A 13 12.63 1.66 5.31
N GLU A 14 13.58 2.16 4.52
CA GLU A 14 14.26 3.43 4.79
C GLU A 14 14.22 4.32 3.54
N LEU A 15 13.84 5.57 3.74
CA LEU A 15 13.87 6.62 2.73
C LEU A 15 14.93 7.64 3.19
N LYS A 16 15.91 7.95 2.33
CA LYS A 16 17.02 8.84 2.66
C LYS A 16 17.07 9.99 1.66
N ASP A 17 16.77 11.20 2.11
CA ASP A 17 16.68 12.42 1.30
C ASP A 17 15.97 12.19 -0.04
N LEU A 18 14.85 11.45 0.02
CA LEU A 18 14.14 11.00 -1.17
C LEU A 18 13.46 12.18 -1.85
N ARG A 19 13.75 12.38 -3.14
CA ARG A 19 13.19 13.46 -3.94
C ARG A 19 12.59 12.94 -5.24
N LYS A 20 11.52 13.59 -5.67
CA LYS A 20 10.89 13.32 -6.97
C LYS A 20 10.36 14.59 -7.59
N SER A 21 10.83 14.86 -8.81
CA SER A 21 10.32 15.93 -9.67
C SER A 21 9.69 15.34 -10.93
N PHE A 22 8.66 15.98 -11.43
CA PHE A 22 8.08 15.77 -12.74
C PHE A 22 8.25 17.08 -13.55
N GLY A 23 9.16 17.07 -14.51
CA GLY A 23 9.60 18.28 -15.18
C GLY A 23 10.19 19.28 -14.18
N LYS A 24 9.60 20.46 -14.07
CA LYS A 24 10.04 21.52 -13.14
C LYS A 24 9.37 21.45 -11.76
N THR A 25 8.39 20.59 -11.58
CA THR A 25 7.62 20.53 -10.33
C THR A 25 8.17 19.45 -9.42
N GLU A 26 8.70 19.83 -8.26
CA GLU A 26 9.15 18.91 -7.23
C GLU A 26 7.95 18.50 -6.35
N ILE A 27 7.64 17.20 -6.34
CA ILE A 27 6.50 16.62 -5.59
C ILE A 27 6.95 16.02 -4.26
N ILE A 28 8.12 15.36 -4.22
CA ILE A 28 8.73 14.82 -3.00
C ILE A 28 10.04 15.58 -2.76
N ARG A 29 10.18 16.12 -1.55
CA ARG A 29 11.16 17.19 -1.24
C ARG A 29 12.09 16.80 -0.10
N GLY A 30 12.85 15.69 -0.28
CA GLY A 30 13.83 15.26 0.72
C GLY A 30 13.22 14.48 1.87
N VAL A 31 12.31 13.57 1.57
CA VAL A 31 11.66 12.71 2.56
C VAL A 31 12.69 11.80 3.21
N ASN A 32 12.72 11.85 4.56
CA ASN A 32 13.43 10.91 5.41
C ASN A 32 12.40 10.16 6.28
N LEU A 33 12.38 8.83 6.18
CA LEU A 33 11.48 7.97 6.94
C LEU A 33 12.15 6.61 7.15
N ALA A 34 12.14 6.12 8.38
CA ALA A 34 12.65 4.80 8.73
C ALA A 34 11.55 4.01 9.45
N VAL A 35 11.07 2.95 8.79
CA VAL A 35 10.00 2.08 9.28
C VAL A 35 10.62 0.80 9.82
N PRO A 36 10.53 0.55 11.13
CA PRO A 36 10.98 -0.70 11.74
C PRO A 36 10.27 -1.94 11.17
N ALA A 37 10.95 -3.09 11.21
CA ALA A 37 10.33 -4.34 10.82
C ALA A 37 9.19 -4.72 11.78
N GLY A 38 8.06 -5.16 11.21
CA GLY A 38 6.87 -5.54 11.96
C GLY A 38 5.95 -4.39 12.39
N GLU A 39 6.31 -3.14 12.10
CA GLU A 39 5.50 -1.96 12.44
C GLU A 39 4.44 -1.67 11.36
N ARG A 40 3.26 -1.21 11.77
CA ARG A 40 2.18 -0.77 10.89
C ARG A 40 2.12 0.75 10.86
N VAL A 41 2.39 1.32 9.70
CA VAL A 41 2.49 2.78 9.50
C VAL A 41 1.37 3.29 8.59
N GLY A 42 0.57 4.22 9.11
CA GLY A 42 -0.38 5.00 8.31
C GLY A 42 0.32 6.23 7.71
N ILE A 43 0.17 6.42 6.40
CA ILE A 43 0.63 7.65 5.71
C ILE A 43 -0.59 8.50 5.42
N ILE A 44 -0.67 9.65 6.07
CA ILE A 44 -1.77 10.59 5.92
C ILE A 44 -1.27 11.94 5.41
N GLY A 45 -2.18 12.79 4.98
CA GLY A 45 -1.88 14.15 4.51
C GLY A 45 -2.97 14.66 3.57
N PRO A 46 -3.00 15.95 3.29
CA PRO A 46 -3.98 16.54 2.37
C PRO A 46 -3.86 16.00 0.95
N ASN A 47 -4.87 16.28 0.13
CA ASN A 47 -4.82 15.93 -1.29
C ASN A 47 -3.68 16.69 -1.98
N GLY A 48 -2.96 16.00 -2.87
CA GLY A 48 -1.78 16.57 -3.52
C GLY A 48 -0.49 16.61 -2.67
N ALA A 49 -0.51 16.14 -1.42
CA ALA A 49 0.67 16.14 -0.54
C ALA A 49 1.83 15.23 -1.02
N GLY A 50 1.60 14.35 -2.00
CA GLY A 50 2.62 13.45 -2.53
C GLY A 50 2.52 12.00 -2.07
N LYS A 51 1.50 11.61 -1.29
CA LYS A 51 1.34 10.26 -0.72
C LYS A 51 1.41 9.14 -1.77
N SER A 52 0.61 9.23 -2.83
CA SER A 52 0.61 8.23 -3.92
C SER A 52 1.94 8.23 -4.69
N THR A 53 2.59 9.40 -4.84
CA THR A 53 3.93 9.49 -5.43
C THR A 53 4.95 8.76 -4.55
N LEU A 54 4.89 8.94 -3.23
CA LEU A 54 5.75 8.24 -2.27
C LEU A 54 5.57 6.73 -2.37
N PHE A 55 4.33 6.23 -2.42
CA PHE A 55 4.03 4.81 -2.62
C PHE A 55 4.57 4.27 -3.95
N ASN A 56 4.46 5.07 -5.03
CA ASN A 56 4.99 4.70 -6.34
C ASN A 56 6.53 4.62 -6.33
N LEU A 57 7.22 5.47 -5.57
CA LEU A 57 8.67 5.43 -5.38
C LEU A 57 9.08 4.17 -4.59
N ILE A 58 8.43 3.89 -3.47
CA ILE A 58 8.72 2.71 -2.62
C ILE A 58 8.49 1.40 -3.39
N SER A 59 7.46 1.33 -4.24
CA SER A 59 7.13 0.14 -5.03
C SER A 59 7.86 0.05 -6.38
N GLY A 60 8.76 1.00 -6.70
CA GLY A 60 9.53 1.00 -7.95
C GLY A 60 8.72 1.32 -9.22
N ARG A 61 7.50 1.85 -9.08
CA ARG A 61 6.72 2.34 -10.24
C ARG A 61 7.25 3.65 -10.77
N PHE A 62 7.83 4.46 -9.87
CA PHE A 62 8.58 5.66 -10.23
C PHE A 62 10.00 5.54 -9.74
N GLU A 63 10.93 6.08 -10.53
CA GLU A 63 12.33 6.21 -10.13
C GLU A 63 12.52 7.55 -9.40
N PRO A 64 13.24 7.58 -8.26
CA PRO A 64 13.59 8.83 -7.60
C PRO A 64 14.39 9.76 -8.49
N THR A 65 14.22 11.06 -8.33
CA THR A 65 15.12 12.06 -8.95
C THR A 65 16.46 12.08 -8.21
N SER A 66 16.43 11.95 -6.88
CA SER A 66 17.61 11.77 -6.01
C SER A 66 17.20 11.12 -4.69
N GLY A 67 18.19 10.77 -3.87
CA GLY A 67 17.99 10.06 -2.63
C GLY A 67 17.79 8.55 -2.82
N ASP A 68 17.59 7.84 -1.73
CA ASP A 68 17.58 6.39 -1.73
C ASP A 68 16.31 5.81 -1.09
N VAL A 69 15.85 4.69 -1.66
CA VAL A 69 14.87 3.78 -1.08
C VAL A 69 15.57 2.47 -0.76
N LEU A 70 15.51 2.07 0.51
CA LEU A 70 16.06 0.80 0.96
C LEU A 70 14.95 -0.11 1.48
N LEU A 71 15.02 -1.38 1.11
CA LEU A 71 14.18 -2.47 1.60
C LEU A 71 15.07 -3.45 2.37
N ASN A 72 14.83 -3.63 3.67
CA ASN A 72 15.64 -4.46 4.56
C ASN A 72 17.16 -4.13 4.44
N GLY A 73 17.49 -2.83 4.37
CA GLY A 73 18.87 -2.33 4.20
C GLY A 73 19.43 -2.42 2.78
N GLN A 74 18.74 -3.06 1.84
CA GLN A 74 19.16 -3.15 0.44
C GLN A 74 18.57 -2.00 -0.37
N ARG A 75 19.41 -1.24 -1.09
CA ARG A 75 18.97 -0.20 -2.02
C ARG A 75 18.19 -0.81 -3.20
N ILE A 76 16.99 -0.28 -3.46
CA ILE A 76 16.09 -0.78 -4.50
C ILE A 76 15.84 0.22 -5.64
N ASN A 77 16.49 1.38 -5.66
CA ASN A 77 16.39 2.34 -6.76
C ASN A 77 16.70 1.67 -8.10
N GLY A 78 15.96 2.01 -9.15
CA GLY A 78 16.13 1.44 -10.49
C GLY A 78 15.63 0.00 -10.67
N LYS A 79 15.22 -0.68 -9.59
CA LYS A 79 14.61 -2.01 -9.69
C LYS A 79 13.16 -1.90 -10.17
N LYS A 80 12.74 -2.86 -10.99
CA LYS A 80 11.35 -2.96 -11.44
C LYS A 80 10.44 -3.50 -10.33
N PRO A 81 9.13 -3.20 -10.34
CA PRO A 81 8.19 -3.65 -9.30
C PRO A 81 8.22 -5.16 -9.04
N PHE A 82 8.36 -5.98 -10.08
CA PHE A 82 8.43 -7.44 -9.92
C PHE A 82 9.72 -7.91 -9.24
N GLU A 83 10.84 -7.18 -9.40
CA GLU A 83 12.11 -7.47 -8.71
C GLU A 83 12.00 -7.09 -7.22
N ILE A 84 11.37 -5.96 -6.93
CA ILE A 84 11.11 -5.50 -5.55
C ILE A 84 10.15 -6.47 -4.85
N ASN A 85 9.13 -6.96 -5.55
CA ASN A 85 8.23 -7.99 -5.00
C ASN A 85 9.00 -9.26 -4.58
N ARG A 86 9.94 -9.70 -5.40
CA ARG A 86 10.81 -10.86 -5.09
C ARG A 86 11.76 -10.63 -3.91
N LEU A 87 12.05 -9.36 -3.58
CA LEU A 87 12.81 -8.98 -2.39
C LEU A 87 11.94 -8.91 -1.13
N GLY A 88 10.65 -9.19 -1.23
CA GLY A 88 9.74 -9.29 -0.10
C GLY A 88 8.86 -8.07 0.16
N LEU A 89 8.67 -7.18 -0.82
CA LEU A 89 7.69 -6.09 -0.76
C LEU A 89 6.54 -6.36 -1.73
N SER A 90 5.31 -6.42 -1.22
CA SER A 90 4.10 -6.54 -2.05
C SER A 90 3.22 -5.30 -1.90
N ARG A 91 2.53 -4.92 -2.98
CA ARG A 91 1.60 -3.79 -2.99
C ARG A 91 0.25 -4.22 -3.52
N SER A 92 -0.83 -3.86 -2.80
CA SER A 92 -2.17 -3.86 -3.37
C SER A 92 -2.33 -2.66 -4.33
N PHE A 93 -3.13 -2.82 -5.36
CA PHE A 93 -3.34 -1.75 -6.34
C PHE A 93 -4.73 -1.11 -6.13
N GLN A 94 -4.86 0.18 -6.46
CA GLN A 94 -6.13 0.92 -6.46
C GLN A 94 -7.18 0.32 -7.42
N VAL A 95 -6.72 -0.31 -8.51
CA VAL A 95 -7.58 -1.01 -9.47
C VAL A 95 -7.49 -2.50 -9.19
N THR A 96 -8.63 -3.15 -9.08
CA THR A 96 -8.79 -4.58 -8.77
C THR A 96 -7.91 -5.44 -9.66
N ASN A 97 -6.86 -6.03 -9.11
CA ASN A 97 -5.91 -6.91 -9.81
C ASN A 97 -6.30 -8.38 -9.67
N VAL A 98 -7.59 -8.67 -9.71
CA VAL A 98 -8.09 -10.04 -9.76
C VAL A 98 -8.32 -10.45 -11.21
N PHE A 99 -8.18 -11.73 -11.50
CA PHE A 99 -8.63 -12.30 -12.77
C PHE A 99 -10.14 -12.53 -12.70
N PRO A 100 -10.97 -11.68 -13.33
CA PRO A 100 -12.42 -11.65 -13.08
C PRO A 100 -13.13 -12.94 -13.51
N LYS A 101 -12.57 -13.65 -14.50
CA LYS A 101 -13.11 -14.90 -15.06
C LYS A 101 -12.54 -16.18 -14.38
N LEU A 102 -11.66 -16.03 -13.40
CA LEU A 102 -11.18 -17.11 -12.57
C LEU A 102 -11.95 -17.13 -11.24
N SER A 103 -12.06 -18.32 -10.64
CA SER A 103 -12.63 -18.49 -9.30
C SER A 103 -11.71 -17.89 -8.22
N VAL A 104 -12.21 -17.77 -7.00
CA VAL A 104 -11.41 -17.36 -5.82
C VAL A 104 -10.18 -18.26 -5.69
N PHE A 105 -10.39 -19.58 -5.73
CA PHE A 105 -9.32 -20.57 -5.62
C PHE A 105 -8.27 -20.40 -6.73
N GLU A 106 -8.70 -20.27 -7.98
CA GLU A 106 -7.80 -20.13 -9.11
C GLU A 106 -6.97 -18.84 -9.05
N ASN A 107 -7.57 -17.73 -8.63
CA ASN A 107 -6.86 -16.47 -8.41
C ASN A 107 -5.74 -16.63 -7.39
N LEU A 108 -6.03 -17.24 -6.24
CA LEU A 108 -5.05 -17.47 -5.19
C LEU A 108 -3.99 -18.48 -5.61
N ARG A 109 -4.39 -19.59 -6.25
CA ARG A 109 -3.45 -20.58 -6.78
C ARG A 109 -2.46 -19.96 -7.77
N CYS A 110 -2.94 -19.14 -8.71
CA CYS A 110 -2.06 -18.43 -9.65
C CYS A 110 -1.05 -17.52 -8.92
N SER A 111 -1.47 -16.87 -7.83
CA SER A 111 -0.64 -15.93 -7.10
C SER A 111 0.50 -16.58 -6.29
N VAL A 112 0.37 -17.86 -5.91
CA VAL A 112 1.41 -18.60 -5.16
C VAL A 112 2.44 -19.29 -6.05
N LEU A 113 2.16 -19.52 -7.34
CA LEU A 113 3.02 -20.31 -8.22
C LEU A 113 4.46 -19.83 -8.26
N TRP A 114 4.67 -18.51 -8.32
CA TRP A 114 6.02 -17.97 -8.38
C TRP A 114 6.81 -18.20 -7.09
N SER A 115 6.17 -18.01 -5.93
CA SER A 115 6.81 -18.16 -4.62
C SER A 115 7.18 -19.62 -4.31
N LEU A 116 6.42 -20.56 -4.87
CA LEU A 116 6.68 -22.00 -4.78
C LEU A 116 7.68 -22.50 -5.85
N GLY A 117 8.22 -21.61 -6.70
CA GLY A 117 9.25 -21.97 -7.66
C GLY A 117 8.74 -22.45 -9.03
N TYR A 118 7.44 -22.45 -9.28
CA TYR A 118 6.83 -22.85 -10.56
C TYR A 118 6.96 -21.75 -11.63
N LYS A 119 8.20 -21.46 -12.04
CA LYS A 119 8.47 -20.32 -12.96
C LYS A 119 8.11 -20.62 -14.42
N TYR A 120 8.44 -21.83 -14.90
CA TYR A 120 8.26 -22.26 -16.31
C TYR A 120 7.96 -23.77 -16.37
N THR A 121 6.98 -24.22 -15.59
CA THR A 121 6.64 -25.66 -15.51
C THR A 121 5.58 -25.98 -16.56
N PHE A 122 5.99 -26.34 -17.76
CA PHE A 122 5.10 -26.71 -18.88
C PHE A 122 4.64 -28.16 -18.87
N LEU A 123 5.22 -29.00 -18.01
CA LEU A 123 5.01 -30.45 -18.03
C LEU A 123 4.10 -31.00 -16.92
N LYS A 124 3.63 -30.13 -16.02
CA LYS A 124 2.68 -30.50 -14.94
C LYS A 124 1.36 -29.77 -15.15
N PHE A 125 0.25 -30.49 -14.99
CA PHE A 125 -1.05 -29.83 -14.92
C PHE A 125 -1.17 -29.03 -13.61
N LEU A 126 -1.81 -27.87 -13.66
CA LEU A 126 -2.04 -27.03 -12.46
C LEU A 126 -2.81 -27.78 -11.35
N ALA A 127 -3.66 -28.76 -11.73
CA ALA A 127 -4.40 -29.58 -10.78
C ALA A 127 -3.49 -30.48 -9.94
N ASP A 128 -2.30 -30.86 -10.45
CA ASP A 128 -1.38 -31.79 -9.80
C ASP A 128 -0.32 -31.08 -8.94
N LEU A 129 -0.50 -29.78 -8.69
CA LEU A 129 0.39 -28.97 -7.84
C LEU A 129 -0.18 -28.91 -6.42
N ASP A 130 -0.04 -29.99 -5.66
CA ASP A 130 -0.63 -30.13 -4.31
C ASP A 130 -0.24 -29.01 -3.38
N ASP A 131 1.04 -28.63 -3.33
CA ASP A 131 1.54 -27.52 -2.52
C ASP A 131 0.94 -26.14 -2.88
N ALA A 132 0.68 -25.91 -4.17
CA ALA A 132 0.01 -24.69 -4.63
C ALA A 132 -1.49 -24.73 -4.30
N ASN A 133 -2.12 -25.89 -4.39
CA ASN A 133 -3.52 -26.10 -4.02
C ASN A 133 -3.70 -25.89 -2.50
N ASP A 134 -2.87 -26.57 -1.69
CA ASP A 134 -2.91 -26.43 -0.23
C ASP A 134 -2.70 -24.98 0.22
N ARG A 135 -1.72 -24.30 -0.38
CA ARG A 135 -1.45 -22.89 -0.06
C ARG A 135 -2.59 -21.96 -0.48
N ALA A 136 -3.27 -22.25 -1.59
CA ALA A 136 -4.45 -21.49 -2.00
C ALA A 136 -5.63 -21.68 -1.01
N GLU A 137 -5.85 -22.91 -0.51
CA GLU A 137 -6.88 -23.21 0.49
C GLU A 137 -6.58 -22.48 1.83
N GLU A 138 -5.32 -22.52 2.28
CA GLU A 138 -4.91 -21.75 3.47
C GLU A 138 -5.20 -20.25 3.32
N LEU A 139 -4.85 -19.68 2.16
CA LEU A 139 -5.10 -18.26 1.88
C LEU A 139 -6.60 -17.95 1.87
N MET A 140 -7.43 -18.82 1.28
CA MET A 140 -8.89 -18.65 1.30
C MET A 140 -9.43 -18.61 2.71
N THR A 141 -8.94 -19.48 3.58
CA THR A 141 -9.33 -19.50 5.01
C THR A 141 -8.90 -18.22 5.71
N MET A 142 -7.64 -17.77 5.48
CA MET A 142 -7.11 -16.54 6.06
C MET A 142 -7.94 -15.30 5.68
N ILE A 143 -8.38 -15.22 4.42
CA ILE A 143 -9.19 -14.09 3.92
C ILE A 143 -10.71 -14.32 4.08
N LYS A 144 -11.13 -15.41 4.72
CA LYS A 144 -12.54 -15.77 5.03
C LYS A 144 -13.42 -15.95 3.78
N LEU A 145 -12.83 -16.49 2.70
CA LEU A 145 -13.50 -16.80 1.45
C LEU A 145 -13.58 -18.31 1.15
N ASP A 146 -13.36 -19.17 2.14
CA ASP A 146 -13.40 -20.64 2.03
C ASP A 146 -14.74 -21.15 1.42
N LYS A 147 -15.86 -20.53 1.76
CA LYS A 147 -17.19 -20.87 1.21
C LYS A 147 -17.44 -20.38 -0.22
N LYS A 148 -16.52 -19.62 -0.77
CA LYS A 148 -16.60 -18.99 -2.11
C LYS A 148 -15.59 -19.58 -3.10
N ARG A 149 -15.04 -20.77 -2.81
CA ARG A 149 -13.95 -21.44 -3.53
C ARG A 149 -14.11 -21.36 -5.05
N ASP A 150 -15.24 -21.79 -5.56
CA ASP A 150 -15.52 -21.92 -6.99
C ASP A 150 -16.34 -20.73 -7.56
N VAL A 151 -16.55 -19.68 -6.75
CA VAL A 151 -17.23 -18.47 -7.20
C VAL A 151 -16.25 -17.65 -8.05
N LEU A 152 -16.70 -17.22 -9.24
CA LEU A 152 -15.90 -16.34 -10.10
C LEU A 152 -15.67 -14.99 -9.40
N ALA A 153 -14.48 -14.43 -9.53
CA ALA A 153 -14.13 -13.16 -8.88
C ALA A 153 -15.06 -12.01 -9.29
N THR A 154 -15.61 -12.02 -10.52
CA THR A 154 -16.59 -11.04 -10.97
C THR A 154 -17.93 -11.12 -10.23
N ASN A 155 -18.26 -12.25 -9.61
CA ASN A 155 -19.52 -12.48 -8.88
C ASN A 155 -19.40 -12.23 -7.38
N LEU A 156 -18.23 -11.82 -6.90
CA LEU A 156 -18.00 -11.43 -5.52
C LEU A 156 -18.56 -10.04 -5.25
N THR A 157 -19.01 -9.80 -4.01
CA THR A 157 -19.29 -8.44 -3.54
C THR A 157 -18.00 -7.61 -3.53
N TYR A 158 -18.12 -6.30 -3.47
CA TYR A 158 -16.96 -5.40 -3.44
C TYR A 158 -16.01 -5.71 -2.27
N ALA A 159 -16.54 -5.92 -1.06
CA ALA A 159 -15.73 -6.28 0.11
C ALA A 159 -15.03 -7.64 -0.05
N GLU A 160 -15.69 -8.64 -0.68
CA GLU A 160 -15.07 -9.93 -0.97
C GLU A 160 -13.98 -9.84 -2.05
N GLN A 161 -14.17 -9.00 -3.07
CA GLN A 161 -13.11 -8.72 -4.05
C GLN A 161 -11.89 -8.08 -3.39
N ARG A 162 -12.08 -7.13 -2.49
CA ARG A 162 -11.00 -6.53 -1.70
C ARG A 162 -10.32 -7.54 -0.78
N ALA A 163 -11.06 -8.47 -0.18
CA ALA A 163 -10.46 -9.56 0.60
C ALA A 163 -9.60 -10.47 -0.30
N LEU A 164 -10.08 -10.82 -1.50
CA LEU A 164 -9.32 -11.60 -2.48
C LEU A 164 -8.03 -10.88 -2.90
N GLU A 165 -8.07 -9.56 -3.13
CA GLU A 165 -6.87 -8.74 -3.42
C GLU A 165 -5.84 -8.80 -2.31
N ILE A 166 -6.27 -8.72 -1.04
CA ILE A 166 -5.38 -8.90 0.10
C ILE A 166 -4.76 -10.30 0.08
N GLY A 167 -5.56 -11.35 -0.18
CA GLY A 167 -5.06 -12.72 -0.32
C GLY A 167 -3.96 -12.83 -1.38
N ILE A 168 -4.18 -12.27 -2.57
CA ILE A 168 -3.20 -12.21 -3.66
C ILE A 168 -1.94 -11.44 -3.23
N THR A 169 -2.11 -10.32 -2.52
CA THR A 169 -1.00 -9.48 -2.06
C THR A 169 -0.09 -10.21 -1.09
N ILE A 170 -0.65 -11.03 -0.19
CA ILE A 170 0.12 -11.77 0.82
C ILE A 170 0.61 -13.15 0.33
N ALA A 171 0.07 -13.65 -0.79
CA ALA A 171 0.31 -14.99 -1.31
C ALA A 171 1.79 -15.30 -1.52
N GLY A 172 2.56 -14.34 -2.01
CA GLY A 172 4.00 -14.46 -2.25
C GLY A 172 4.89 -14.46 -1.00
N GLY A 173 4.31 -14.40 0.21
CA GLY A 173 5.07 -14.42 1.47
C GLY A 173 5.80 -13.11 1.78
N ALA A 174 5.45 -12.00 1.14
CA ALA A 174 6.08 -10.70 1.37
C ALA A 174 6.05 -10.30 2.85
N GLN A 175 7.17 -9.75 3.33
CA GLN A 175 7.33 -9.27 4.70
C GLN A 175 6.96 -7.78 4.85
N VAL A 176 6.95 -7.05 3.74
CA VAL A 176 6.53 -5.65 3.67
C VAL A 176 5.33 -5.53 2.74
N ILE A 177 4.24 -4.96 3.24
CA ILE A 177 2.97 -4.85 2.52
C ILE A 177 2.62 -3.36 2.38
N LEU A 178 2.30 -2.94 1.17
CA LEU A 178 1.79 -1.60 0.89
C LEU A 178 0.31 -1.69 0.53
N LEU A 179 -0.56 -0.98 1.26
CA LEU A 179 -2.00 -0.87 0.98
C LEU A 179 -2.36 0.56 0.62
N ASP A 180 -2.98 0.75 -0.54
CA ASP A 180 -3.39 2.06 -1.05
C ASP A 180 -4.91 2.17 -0.96
N GLU A 181 -5.40 2.95 0.01
CA GLU A 181 -6.82 3.17 0.33
C GLU A 181 -7.62 1.85 0.41
N PRO A 182 -7.20 0.89 1.28
CA PRO A 182 -7.77 -0.45 1.28
C PRO A 182 -9.26 -0.48 1.62
N THR A 183 -9.78 0.52 2.33
CA THR A 183 -11.20 0.57 2.76
C THR A 183 -12.07 1.52 1.91
N ALA A 184 -11.52 2.14 0.87
CA ALA A 184 -12.26 3.06 0.02
C ALA A 184 -13.53 2.40 -0.55
N GLY A 185 -14.67 3.08 -0.47
CA GLY A 185 -15.96 2.60 -0.99
C GLY A 185 -16.69 1.58 -0.12
N MET A 186 -16.17 1.21 1.05
CA MET A 186 -16.82 0.30 1.99
C MET A 186 -17.77 1.03 2.94
N SER A 187 -18.85 0.36 3.33
CA SER A 187 -19.70 0.80 4.44
C SER A 187 -18.94 0.68 5.78
N LYS A 188 -19.39 1.40 6.82
CA LYS A 188 -18.75 1.35 8.15
C LYS A 188 -18.64 -0.07 8.73
N SER A 189 -19.66 -0.91 8.52
CA SER A 189 -19.67 -2.29 9.01
C SER A 189 -18.66 -3.17 8.24
N GLU A 190 -18.53 -2.97 6.93
CA GLU A 190 -17.53 -3.66 6.10
C GLU A 190 -16.12 -3.21 6.46
N THR A 191 -15.91 -1.90 6.62
CA THR A 191 -14.63 -1.31 7.05
C THR A 191 -14.14 -1.95 8.35
N SER A 192 -15.01 -2.06 9.37
CA SER A 192 -14.61 -2.65 10.65
C SER A 192 -14.19 -4.12 10.52
N ARG A 193 -14.90 -4.90 9.71
CA ARG A 193 -14.54 -6.31 9.44
C ARG A 193 -13.23 -6.41 8.66
N PHE A 194 -13.05 -5.51 7.69
CA PHE A 194 -11.86 -5.49 6.83
C PHE A 194 -10.61 -5.06 7.57
N ILE A 195 -10.70 -4.10 8.51
CA ILE A 195 -9.61 -3.75 9.42
C ILE A 195 -9.14 -4.97 10.22
N ASN A 196 -10.08 -5.75 10.77
CA ASN A 196 -9.75 -6.96 11.51
C ASN A 196 -9.06 -8.00 10.61
N LEU A 197 -9.55 -8.18 9.38
CA LEU A 197 -8.92 -9.04 8.40
C LEU A 197 -7.47 -8.59 8.12
N ILE A 198 -7.25 -7.30 7.83
CA ILE A 198 -5.89 -6.77 7.59
C ILE A 198 -4.99 -7.05 8.80
N LYS A 199 -5.46 -6.82 10.05
CA LYS A 199 -4.70 -7.12 11.26
C LYS A 199 -4.27 -8.58 11.35
N GLU A 200 -5.20 -9.49 11.07
CA GLU A 200 -4.94 -10.94 11.14
C GLU A 200 -3.91 -11.37 10.09
N VAL A 201 -4.09 -10.97 8.83
CA VAL A 201 -3.24 -11.44 7.71
C VAL A 201 -1.87 -10.74 7.65
N THR A 202 -1.72 -9.59 8.32
CA THR A 202 -0.45 -8.84 8.38
C THR A 202 0.28 -9.02 9.72
N LEU A 203 -0.15 -9.96 10.56
CA LEU A 203 0.52 -10.22 11.84
C LEU A 203 2.00 -10.57 11.63
N GLY A 204 2.88 -9.87 12.35
CA GLY A 204 4.34 -10.02 12.24
C GLY A 204 4.96 -9.46 10.94
N LYS A 205 4.18 -8.80 10.09
CA LYS A 205 4.65 -8.14 8.87
C LYS A 205 4.69 -6.63 9.04
N THR A 206 5.54 -5.97 8.26
CA THR A 206 5.53 -4.51 8.14
C THR A 206 4.43 -4.08 7.18
N LEU A 207 3.61 -3.15 7.61
CA LEU A 207 2.53 -2.59 6.81
C LEU A 207 2.71 -1.08 6.64
N LEU A 208 2.70 -0.60 5.42
CA LEU A 208 2.49 0.82 5.13
C LEU A 208 1.14 0.96 4.43
N MET A 209 0.32 1.90 4.88
CA MET A 209 -0.96 2.18 4.23
C MET A 209 -1.15 3.67 4.01
N VAL A 210 -1.72 4.04 2.86
CA VAL A 210 -2.30 5.37 2.63
C VAL A 210 -3.79 5.27 2.89
N GLU A 211 -4.33 6.14 3.72
CA GLU A 211 -5.75 6.20 4.05
C GLU A 211 -6.20 7.61 4.33
N HIS A 212 -7.48 7.87 4.07
CA HIS A 212 -8.14 9.15 4.34
C HIS A 212 -9.11 9.06 5.53
N ASP A 213 -9.60 7.87 5.84
CA ASP A 213 -10.45 7.64 7.02
C ASP A 213 -9.56 7.51 8.27
N MET A 214 -9.64 8.54 9.12
CA MET A 214 -8.87 8.58 10.37
C MET A 214 -9.25 7.45 11.32
N GLY A 215 -10.50 6.96 11.28
CA GLY A 215 -10.93 5.81 12.08
C GLY A 215 -10.18 4.53 11.68
N VAL A 216 -9.93 4.34 10.40
CA VAL A 216 -9.13 3.23 9.86
C VAL A 216 -7.67 3.38 10.29
N VAL A 217 -7.10 4.57 10.11
CA VAL A 217 -5.70 4.86 10.48
C VAL A 217 -5.46 4.60 11.95
N PHE A 218 -6.28 5.20 12.84
CA PHE A 218 -6.16 5.00 14.30
C PHE A 218 -6.47 3.59 14.74
N GLY A 219 -7.32 2.87 13.98
CA GLY A 219 -7.65 1.48 14.28
C GLY A 219 -6.58 0.46 13.89
N LEU A 220 -5.67 0.82 12.97
CA LEU A 220 -4.75 -0.14 12.36
C LEU A 220 -3.26 0.22 12.53
N ALA A 221 -2.91 1.51 12.53
CA ALA A 221 -1.52 1.95 12.56
C ALA A 221 -0.94 1.99 13.98
N ASP A 222 0.31 1.55 14.11
CA ASP A 222 1.12 1.70 15.32
C ASP A 222 1.78 3.09 15.33
N LYS A 223 2.14 3.61 14.14
CA LYS A 223 2.62 4.99 13.92
C LYS A 223 1.98 5.62 12.69
N ILE A 224 2.01 6.95 12.67
CA ILE A 224 1.49 7.75 11.57
C ILE A 224 2.58 8.69 11.04
N ALA A 225 2.82 8.63 9.73
CA ALA A 225 3.62 9.60 8.99
C ALA A 225 2.69 10.61 8.32
N VAL A 226 2.83 11.87 8.68
CA VAL A 226 2.05 12.97 8.09
C VAL A 226 2.86 13.61 6.97
N VAL A 227 2.37 13.50 5.74
CA VAL A 227 3.00 14.06 4.55
C VAL A 227 2.27 15.34 4.16
N VAL A 228 3.02 16.45 4.04
CA VAL A 228 2.51 17.76 3.64
C VAL A 228 3.51 18.39 2.66
N TYR A 229 3.02 18.84 1.52
CA TYR A 229 3.84 19.46 0.46
C TYR A 229 5.10 18.67 0.07
N GLY A 230 5.01 17.34 0.09
CA GLY A 230 6.11 16.46 -0.29
C GLY A 230 7.16 16.21 0.79
N GLU A 231 6.91 16.61 2.02
CA GLU A 231 7.79 16.41 3.18
C GLU A 231 7.07 15.61 4.28
N VAL A 232 7.81 14.91 5.13
CA VAL A 232 7.27 14.29 6.35
C VAL A 232 7.29 15.33 7.46
N LEU A 233 6.09 15.84 7.78
CA LEU A 233 5.90 16.86 8.82
C LEU A 233 6.01 16.28 10.24
N ALA A 234 5.50 15.05 10.42
CA ALA A 234 5.53 14.32 11.69
C ALA A 234 5.55 12.82 11.44
N TYR A 235 6.21 12.06 12.32
CA TYR A 235 6.19 10.59 12.34
C TYR A 235 6.21 10.13 13.80
N ASP A 236 5.05 9.71 14.31
CA ASP A 236 4.88 9.37 15.72
C ASP A 236 3.66 8.45 15.92
N VAL A 237 3.41 8.07 17.19
CA VAL A 237 2.20 7.36 17.58
C VAL A 237 0.94 8.20 17.32
N PRO A 238 -0.23 7.57 17.10
CA PRO A 238 -1.46 8.28 16.72
C PRO A 238 -1.85 9.43 17.66
N GLU A 239 -1.68 9.25 18.97
CA GLU A 239 -2.02 10.24 19.98
C GLU A 239 -1.13 11.49 19.88
N ALA A 240 0.19 11.29 19.68
CA ALA A 240 1.14 12.39 19.52
C ALA A 240 0.89 13.17 18.22
N VAL A 241 0.59 12.47 17.12
CA VAL A 241 0.24 13.10 15.84
C VAL A 241 -1.03 13.95 15.98
N ARG A 242 -2.06 13.45 16.67
CA ARG A 242 -3.31 14.17 16.92
C ARG A 242 -3.07 15.45 17.72
N ALA A 243 -2.19 15.43 18.71
CA ALA A 243 -1.87 16.56 19.59
C ALA A 243 -0.91 17.57 18.94
N ASN A 244 -0.31 17.26 17.79
CA ASN A 244 0.71 18.09 17.15
C ASN A 244 0.07 19.30 16.47
N ALA A 245 0.37 20.51 17.00
CA ALA A 245 -0.17 21.78 16.50
C ALA A 245 0.15 22.04 15.02
N ARG A 246 1.37 21.68 14.55
CA ARG A 246 1.76 21.83 13.13
C ARG A 246 0.93 20.94 12.21
N VAL A 247 0.58 19.72 12.66
CA VAL A 247 -0.29 18.81 11.92
C VAL A 247 -1.71 19.39 11.83
N GLN A 248 -2.25 19.87 12.95
CA GLN A 248 -3.58 20.50 12.99
C GLN A 248 -3.66 21.71 12.05
N GLU A 249 -2.66 22.59 12.09
CA GLU A 249 -2.56 23.77 11.22
C GLU A 249 -2.49 23.39 9.74
N ALA A 250 -1.67 22.40 9.37
CA ALA A 250 -1.54 21.91 8.01
C ALA A 250 -2.85 21.34 7.44
N TYR A 251 -3.65 20.65 8.27
CA TYR A 251 -4.97 20.17 7.88
C TYR A 251 -6.00 21.27 7.77
N LEU A 252 -6.03 22.23 8.70
CA LEU A 252 -6.92 23.40 8.66
C LEU A 252 -6.58 24.31 7.47
N GLY A 253 -5.31 24.59 7.24
CA GLY A 253 -4.84 25.36 6.10
C GLY A 253 -5.22 24.75 4.76
N SER A 254 -5.14 23.42 4.63
CA SER A 254 -5.56 22.70 3.42
C SER A 254 -7.07 22.73 3.17
N ALA A 255 -7.88 22.69 4.24
CA ALA A 255 -9.34 22.81 4.16
C ALA A 255 -9.77 24.20 3.66
N ILE A 256 -9.12 25.27 4.15
CA ILE A 256 -9.37 26.64 3.71
C ILE A 256 -8.96 26.84 2.25
N ALA A 257 -7.80 26.31 1.83
CA ALA A 257 -7.34 26.40 0.44
C ALA A 257 -8.26 25.63 -0.53
N ALA A 258 -8.78 24.47 -0.13
CA ALA A 258 -9.75 23.70 -0.92
C ALA A 258 -11.08 24.44 -1.07
N ALA A 259 -11.57 25.08 0.00
CA ALA A 259 -12.80 25.88 -0.03
C ALA A 259 -12.65 27.13 -0.93
N GLN A 260 -11.50 27.79 -0.92
CA GLN A 260 -11.21 28.94 -1.79
C GLN A 260 -11.06 28.55 -3.27
N GLY A 261 -10.48 27.37 -3.57
CA GLY A 261 -10.39 26.87 -4.94
C GLY A 261 -11.75 26.58 -5.56
N GLN A 262 -12.70 26.02 -4.80
CA GLN A 262 -14.06 25.76 -5.29
C GLN A 262 -14.87 27.04 -5.57
N VAL A 263 -14.63 28.10 -4.82
CA VAL A 263 -15.28 29.42 -5.04
C VAL A 263 -14.74 30.09 -6.32
N GLY A 264 -13.44 29.91 -6.62
CA GLY A 264 -12.80 30.43 -7.84
C GLY A 264 -13.32 29.77 -9.13
N GLU A 265 -13.51 28.44 -9.13
CA GLU A 265 -14.07 27.71 -10.29
C GLU A 265 -15.55 28.03 -10.52
N ALA A 266 -16.34 28.22 -9.46
CA ALA A 266 -17.75 28.63 -9.59
C ALA A 266 -17.92 30.05 -10.17
N ALA A 267 -17.00 30.96 -9.85
CA ALA A 267 -17.01 32.33 -10.39
C ALA A 267 -16.63 32.38 -11.88
N HIS A 268 -15.71 31.52 -12.34
CA HIS A 268 -15.35 31.42 -13.77
C HIS A 268 -16.44 30.74 -14.63
N ALA A 269 -17.23 29.83 -14.05
CA ALA A 269 -18.32 29.18 -14.76
C ALA A 269 -19.56 30.08 -15.02
N GLN A 270 -19.72 31.14 -14.22
CA GLN A 270 -20.84 32.10 -14.37
C GLN A 270 -20.50 33.32 -15.27
N GLY A 271 -19.22 33.54 -15.56
CA GLY A 271 -18.77 34.67 -16.41
C GLY A 271 -18.84 34.43 -17.92
N GLY A 272 -19.19 33.22 -18.37
CA GLY A 272 -19.17 32.81 -19.80
C GLY A 272 -20.48 32.80 -20.55
N GLN A 273 -21.58 33.35 -20.00
CA GLN A 273 -22.90 33.33 -20.67
C GLN A 273 -23.44 34.70 -21.08
N HIS A 274 -22.65 35.75 -21.12
CA HIS A 274 -23.03 37.03 -21.70
C HIS A 274 -21.88 37.61 -22.55
N ALA A 275 -21.74 37.11 -23.77
CA ALA A 275 -21.13 37.83 -24.89
C ALA A 275 -21.66 37.22 -26.21
#